data_98c31da6f3d237a64c3d1a35eb2c847f
#
_entry.id   98c31da6f3d237a64c3d1a35eb2c847f
#
_cell.length_a   1.000
_cell.length_b   1.000
_cell.length_c   1.000
_cell.angle_alpha   90.00
_cell.angle_beta   90.00
_cell.angle_gamma   90.00
#
_symmetry.space_group_name_H-M   'P 1'
#
loop_
_entity.id
_entity.type
_entity.pdbx_description
1 polymer ?
#
loop_
_entity_poly.entity_id
_entity_poly.type
_entity_poly.pdbx_seq_one_letter_code
_entity_poly.pdbx_strand_id
1 'polypeptide(L)'
;MNDKSLIIDLDGTLTIDDDLPYIDKRPNLPLIERLKEYKAQGFSIVIFTSRAMRSYKGDIEQIRANALPTILAWLKKHSVPFDEVIIGKAWCGFSGFYVDDRAIRPSEFVNLSPSQISELLAKEKQINAQMSLDSKESK
;
A
#
# COMPACT_ATOMS: atom_id res chain seq x y z
N MET A 1 3.22 16.24 -3.06
CA MET A 1 2.02 15.38 -3.19
C MET A 1 0.78 16.24 -3.14
N ASN A 2 -0.25 15.88 -3.87
CA ASN A 2 -1.51 16.60 -3.80
C ASN A 2 -2.34 16.10 -2.60
N ASP A 3 -3.50 16.71 -2.37
CA ASP A 3 -4.42 16.36 -1.28
C ASP A 3 -5.06 14.98 -1.47
N LYS A 4 -5.01 14.44 -2.68
CA LYS A 4 -5.56 13.13 -3.02
C LYS A 4 -4.44 12.19 -3.41
N SER A 5 -3.71 11.68 -2.44
CA SER A 5 -2.64 10.71 -2.66
C SER A 5 -3.06 9.35 -2.12
N LEU A 6 -2.98 8.34 -2.96
CA LEU A 6 -3.19 6.95 -2.59
C LEU A 6 -1.83 6.29 -2.49
N ILE A 7 -1.48 5.85 -1.29
CA ILE A 7 -0.18 5.22 -1.03
C ILE A 7 -0.43 3.72 -0.91
N ILE A 8 0.15 2.95 -1.81
CA ILE A 8 -0.15 1.54 -1.96
C ILE A 8 1.11 0.68 -1.83
N ASP A 9 0.98 -0.44 -1.14
CA ASP A 9 2.02 -1.45 -1.01
C ASP A 9 2.20 -2.21 -2.33
N LEU A 10 3.35 -2.84 -2.50
CA LEU A 10 3.68 -3.61 -3.69
C LEU A 10 3.50 -5.12 -3.48
N ASP A 11 4.36 -5.73 -2.68
CA ASP A 11 4.37 -7.19 -2.49
C ASP A 11 3.21 -7.67 -1.64
N GLY A 12 2.43 -8.61 -2.18
CA GLY A 12 1.25 -9.12 -1.51
C GLY A 12 0.03 -8.21 -1.63
N THR A 13 0.13 -7.13 -2.40
CA THR A 13 -0.96 -6.17 -2.65
C THR A 13 -1.14 -5.97 -4.14
N LEU A 14 -0.20 -5.32 -4.83
CA LEU A 14 -0.18 -5.23 -6.29
C LEU A 14 0.24 -6.54 -6.92
N THR A 15 1.16 -7.26 -6.29
CA THR A 15 1.54 -8.60 -6.70
C THR A 15 0.75 -9.64 -5.92
N ILE A 16 0.54 -10.79 -6.54
CA ILE A 16 0.04 -11.98 -5.83
C ILE A 16 1.21 -12.55 -5.01
N ASP A 17 0.92 -12.96 -3.78
CA ASP A 17 1.91 -13.61 -2.92
C ASP A 17 2.09 -15.07 -3.39
N ASP A 18 3.07 -15.28 -4.25
CA ASP A 18 3.42 -16.59 -4.81
C ASP A 18 4.93 -16.83 -4.71
N ASP A 19 5.39 -18.01 -5.13
CA ASP A 19 6.81 -18.41 -5.04
C ASP A 19 7.64 -18.02 -6.26
N LEU A 20 7.05 -17.25 -7.20
CA LEU A 20 7.75 -16.85 -8.41
C LEU A 20 8.79 -15.75 -8.12
N PRO A 21 9.85 -15.66 -8.96
CA PRO A 21 10.76 -14.51 -8.88
C PRO A 21 10.00 -13.19 -9.02
N TYR A 22 10.54 -12.13 -8.46
CA TYR A 22 9.88 -10.82 -8.42
C TYR A 22 9.36 -10.36 -9.78
N ILE A 23 10.19 -10.48 -10.84
CA ILE A 23 9.79 -10.02 -12.18
C ILE A 23 8.64 -10.86 -12.78
N ASP A 24 8.48 -12.08 -12.32
CA ASP A 24 7.48 -13.01 -12.83
C ASP A 24 6.24 -13.13 -11.93
N LYS A 25 6.18 -12.40 -10.83
CA LYS A 25 5.03 -12.44 -9.95
C LYS A 25 3.78 -11.98 -10.70
N ARG A 26 2.68 -12.68 -10.43
CA ARG A 26 1.41 -12.37 -11.08
C ARG A 26 0.82 -11.08 -10.51
N PRO A 27 0.18 -10.28 -11.36
CA PRO A 27 -0.48 -9.06 -10.91
C PRO A 27 -1.84 -9.35 -10.26
N ASN A 28 -2.20 -8.56 -9.25
CA ASN A 28 -3.55 -8.56 -8.69
C ASN A 28 -4.42 -7.67 -9.59
N LEU A 29 -5.01 -8.30 -10.63
CA LEU A 29 -5.73 -7.56 -11.66
C LEU A 29 -6.93 -6.77 -11.13
N PRO A 30 -7.82 -7.35 -10.28
CA PRO A 30 -8.93 -6.55 -9.74
C PRO A 30 -8.47 -5.31 -8.98
N LEU A 31 -7.38 -5.42 -8.25
CA LEU A 31 -6.83 -4.30 -7.48
C LEU A 31 -6.25 -3.23 -8.42
N ILE A 32 -5.52 -3.65 -9.45
CA ILE A 32 -4.95 -2.73 -10.45
C ILE A 32 -6.06 -1.99 -11.20
N GLU A 33 -7.15 -2.67 -11.55
CA GLU A 33 -8.29 -2.02 -12.20
C GLU A 33 -8.94 -0.97 -11.29
N ARG A 34 -9.08 -1.27 -10.00
CA ARG A 34 -9.59 -0.28 -9.03
C ARG A 34 -8.63 0.90 -8.92
N LEU A 35 -7.34 0.65 -8.95
CA LEU A 35 -6.32 1.69 -8.90
C LEU A 35 -6.44 2.65 -10.09
N LYS A 36 -6.72 2.11 -11.28
CA LYS A 36 -6.95 2.92 -12.48
C LYS A 36 -8.17 3.84 -12.32
N GLU A 37 -9.22 3.37 -11.66
CA GLU A 37 -10.41 4.18 -11.38
C GLU A 37 -10.06 5.38 -10.48
N TYR A 38 -9.27 5.15 -9.44
CA TYR A 38 -8.80 6.22 -8.55
C TYR A 38 -7.90 7.21 -9.29
N LYS A 39 -7.01 6.71 -10.14
CA LYS A 39 -6.16 7.58 -10.96
C LYS A 39 -7.01 8.48 -11.86
N ALA A 40 -8.05 7.94 -12.47
CA ALA A 40 -8.97 8.70 -13.32
C ALA A 40 -9.73 9.77 -12.54
N GLN A 41 -9.90 9.60 -11.23
CA GLN A 41 -10.56 10.56 -10.35
C GLN A 41 -9.61 11.63 -9.80
N GLY A 42 -8.36 11.66 -10.27
CA GLY A 42 -7.39 12.68 -9.90
C GLY A 42 -6.48 12.33 -8.74
N PHE A 43 -6.48 11.08 -8.28
CA PHE A 43 -5.55 10.66 -7.24
C PHE A 43 -4.12 10.52 -7.77
N SER A 44 -3.15 10.98 -7.01
CA SER A 44 -1.76 10.62 -7.21
C SER A 44 -1.54 9.23 -6.61
N ILE A 45 -0.84 8.36 -7.34
CA ILE A 45 -0.57 7.00 -6.90
C ILE A 45 0.90 6.90 -6.51
N VAL A 46 1.15 6.60 -5.25
CA VAL A 46 2.50 6.43 -4.71
C VAL A 46 2.63 4.98 -4.26
N ILE A 47 3.58 4.27 -4.83
CA ILE A 47 3.90 2.90 -4.41
C ILE A 47 4.96 2.99 -3.32
N PHE A 48 4.67 2.42 -2.16
CA PHE A 48 5.54 2.46 -1.00
C PHE A 48 5.86 1.04 -0.56
N THR A 49 7.13 0.64 -0.68
CA THR A 49 7.51 -0.77 -0.53
C THR A 49 8.66 -0.98 0.43
N SER A 50 8.56 -2.07 1.19
CA SER A 50 9.65 -2.56 2.05
C SER A 50 10.50 -3.62 1.36
N ARG A 51 10.29 -3.84 0.04
CA ARG A 51 11.07 -4.84 -0.70
C ARG A 51 12.57 -4.63 -0.50
N ALA A 52 13.29 -5.71 -0.27
CA ALA A 52 14.73 -5.75 -0.08
C ALA A 52 15.27 -5.08 1.20
N MET A 53 14.39 -4.58 2.07
CA MET A 53 14.80 -3.99 3.36
C MET A 53 15.51 -5.03 4.25
N ARG A 54 14.98 -6.26 4.27
CA ARG A 54 15.60 -7.35 5.03
C ARG A 54 16.93 -7.76 4.40
N SER A 55 16.96 -7.95 3.09
CA SER A 55 18.14 -8.45 2.36
C SER A 55 19.34 -7.51 2.44
N TYR A 56 19.08 -6.22 2.38
CA TYR A 56 20.12 -5.18 2.40
C TYR A 56 20.16 -4.41 3.72
N LYS A 57 19.51 -4.93 4.76
CA LYS A 57 19.53 -4.35 6.12
C LYS A 57 19.23 -2.84 6.13
N GLY A 58 18.26 -2.42 5.31
CA GLY A 58 17.83 -1.04 5.23
C GLY A 58 18.74 -0.10 4.44
N ASP A 59 19.74 -0.62 3.76
CA ASP A 59 20.65 0.21 2.96
C ASP A 59 19.94 0.70 1.68
N ILE A 60 19.48 1.95 1.71
CA ILE A 60 18.66 2.55 0.65
C ILE A 60 19.39 2.60 -0.69
N GLU A 61 20.70 2.88 -0.69
CA GLU A 61 21.47 2.96 -1.93
C GLU A 61 21.55 1.60 -2.62
N GLN A 62 21.76 0.53 -1.87
CA GLN A 62 21.77 -0.83 -2.42
C GLN A 62 20.41 -1.26 -2.91
N ILE A 63 19.36 -0.91 -2.18
CA ILE A 63 17.97 -1.22 -2.59
C ILE A 63 17.65 -0.49 -3.90
N ARG A 64 18.01 0.79 -3.99
CA ARG A 64 17.81 1.58 -5.20
C ARG A 64 18.53 0.97 -6.39
N ALA A 65 19.75 0.55 -6.21
CA ALA A 65 20.57 0.00 -7.30
C ALA A 65 20.11 -1.41 -7.73
N ASN A 66 19.70 -2.25 -6.75
CA ASN A 66 19.47 -3.67 -7.01
C ASN A 66 17.99 -4.08 -7.07
N ALA A 67 17.09 -3.35 -6.46
CA ALA A 67 15.67 -3.70 -6.42
C ALA A 67 14.78 -2.78 -7.26
N LEU A 68 15.04 -1.48 -7.26
CA LEU A 68 14.19 -0.52 -7.96
C LEU A 68 14.05 -0.78 -9.46
N PRO A 69 15.10 -1.16 -10.21
CA PRO A 69 14.94 -1.45 -11.64
C PRO A 69 13.95 -2.57 -11.93
N THR A 70 13.96 -3.64 -11.13
CA THR A 70 13.03 -4.76 -11.27
C THR A 70 11.60 -4.32 -10.95
N ILE A 71 11.43 -3.49 -9.92
CA ILE A 71 10.12 -2.93 -9.56
C ILE A 71 9.55 -2.14 -10.74
N LEU A 72 10.32 -1.22 -11.29
CA LEU A 72 9.88 -0.38 -12.40
C LEU A 72 9.54 -1.21 -13.64
N ALA A 73 10.35 -2.23 -13.94
CA ALA A 73 10.11 -3.12 -15.06
C ALA A 73 8.80 -3.89 -14.90
N TRP A 74 8.52 -4.40 -13.69
CA TRP A 74 7.29 -5.12 -13.38
C TRP A 74 6.05 -4.22 -13.51
N LEU A 75 6.13 -3.01 -12.97
CA LEU A 75 5.03 -2.04 -13.05
C LEU A 75 4.70 -1.71 -14.49
N LYS A 76 5.72 -1.50 -15.32
CA LYS A 76 5.55 -1.22 -16.74
C LYS A 76 4.95 -2.41 -17.47
N LYS A 77 5.46 -3.62 -17.22
CA LYS A 77 4.99 -4.87 -17.82
C LYS A 77 3.48 -5.07 -17.61
N HIS A 78 2.99 -4.73 -16.44
CA HIS A 78 1.58 -4.95 -16.07
C HIS A 78 0.71 -3.68 -16.15
N SER A 79 1.23 -2.62 -16.74
CA SER A 79 0.50 -1.36 -16.95
C SER A 79 -0.11 -0.80 -15.67
N VAL A 80 0.62 -0.88 -14.57
CA VAL A 80 0.19 -0.34 -13.28
C VAL A 80 0.32 1.19 -13.33
N PRO A 81 -0.75 1.94 -13.03
CA PRO A 81 -0.64 3.39 -12.95
C PRO A 81 0.09 3.78 -11.67
N PHE A 82 1.10 4.64 -11.77
CA PHE A 82 1.78 5.21 -10.61
C PHE A 82 2.46 6.53 -10.98
N ASP A 83 2.62 7.39 -10.00
CA ASP A 83 3.31 8.66 -10.14
C ASP A 83 4.70 8.60 -9.51
N GLU A 84 4.85 7.79 -8.45
CA GLU A 84 6.09 7.71 -7.70
C GLU A 84 6.24 6.33 -7.07
N VAL A 85 7.48 5.87 -6.95
CA VAL A 85 7.83 4.67 -6.18
C VAL A 85 8.77 5.09 -5.07
N ILE A 86 8.38 4.82 -3.82
CA ILE A 86 9.21 5.07 -2.64
C ILE A 86 9.65 3.73 -2.07
N ILE A 87 10.95 3.49 -2.04
CA ILE A 87 11.57 2.36 -1.35
C ILE A 87 11.85 2.75 0.09
N GLY A 88 12.19 1.77 0.93
CA GLY A 88 12.58 2.07 2.31
C GLY A 88 11.42 2.10 3.30
N LYS A 89 10.25 1.57 2.93
CA LYS A 89 9.18 1.37 3.90
C LYS A 89 9.67 0.43 5.01
N ALA A 90 9.44 0.79 6.26
CA ALA A 90 9.84 -0.05 7.38
C ALA A 90 9.24 -1.45 7.21
N TRP A 91 10.08 -2.47 7.30
CA TRP A 91 9.61 -3.85 7.23
C TRP A 91 9.22 -4.31 8.63
N CYS A 92 8.02 -4.85 8.77
CA CYS A 92 7.47 -5.24 10.06
C CYS A 92 7.93 -6.63 10.55
N GLY A 93 8.72 -7.34 9.77
CA GLY A 93 9.11 -8.71 10.10
C GLY A 93 8.03 -9.71 9.70
N PHE A 94 8.31 -10.99 9.95
CA PHE A 94 7.37 -12.06 9.58
C PHE A 94 6.17 -12.17 10.54
N SER A 95 6.30 -11.67 11.76
CA SER A 95 5.24 -11.76 12.78
C SER A 95 4.64 -10.42 13.14
N GLY A 96 5.21 -9.32 12.63
CA GLY A 96 4.69 -7.98 12.87
C GLY A 96 3.63 -7.58 11.85
N PHE A 97 3.07 -6.39 12.06
CA PHE A 97 2.05 -5.83 11.16
C PHE A 97 2.04 -4.31 11.30
N TYR A 98 1.29 -3.65 10.42
CA TYR A 98 1.16 -2.19 10.44
C TYR A 98 -0.14 -1.77 11.09
N VAL A 99 -0.08 -0.75 11.94
CA VAL A 99 -1.26 -0.15 12.59
C VAL A 99 -1.37 1.30 12.10
N ASP A 100 -2.49 1.64 11.49
CA ASP A 100 -2.68 2.95 10.88
C ASP A 100 -4.19 3.24 10.80
N ASP A 101 -4.58 4.46 11.12
CA ASP A 101 -5.99 4.90 11.10
C ASP A 101 -6.51 5.18 9.68
N ARG A 102 -5.61 5.31 8.71
CA ARG A 102 -5.97 5.62 7.32
C ARG A 102 -5.69 4.47 6.36
N ALA A 103 -5.53 3.27 6.88
CA ALA A 103 -5.21 2.09 6.07
C ALA A 103 -6.46 1.34 5.65
N ILE A 104 -6.47 0.93 4.39
CA ILE A 104 -7.50 0.10 3.79
C ILE A 104 -6.83 -1.20 3.37
N ARG A 105 -7.44 -2.34 3.70
CA ARG A 105 -6.91 -3.65 3.32
C ARG A 105 -7.13 -3.88 1.82
N PRO A 106 -6.26 -4.66 1.15
CA PRO A 106 -6.41 -4.93 -0.28
C PRO A 106 -7.80 -5.47 -0.66
N SER A 107 -8.37 -6.38 0.15
CA SER A 107 -9.70 -6.92 -0.10
C SER A 107 -10.79 -5.86 0.00
N GLU A 108 -10.67 -4.95 0.95
CA GLU A 108 -11.60 -3.83 1.10
C GLU A 108 -11.49 -2.87 -0.08
N PHE A 109 -10.27 -2.59 -0.52
CA PHE A 109 -10.01 -1.71 -1.66
C PHE A 109 -10.69 -2.22 -2.95
N VAL A 110 -10.66 -3.52 -3.15
CA VAL A 110 -11.28 -4.17 -4.31
C VAL A 110 -12.80 -4.23 -4.18
N ASN A 111 -13.31 -4.55 -3.00
CA ASN A 111 -14.73 -4.88 -2.80
C ASN A 111 -15.62 -3.72 -2.39
N LEU A 112 -15.04 -2.63 -1.88
CA LEU A 112 -15.81 -1.46 -1.44
C LEU A 112 -15.73 -0.34 -2.48
N SER A 113 -16.82 0.43 -2.61
CA SER A 113 -16.82 1.62 -3.43
C SER A 113 -15.99 2.74 -2.78
N PRO A 114 -15.57 3.77 -3.54
CA PRO A 114 -14.90 4.92 -2.94
C PRO A 114 -15.70 5.57 -1.81
N SER A 115 -17.03 5.63 -1.94
CA SER A 115 -17.92 6.16 -0.90
C SER A 115 -17.86 5.30 0.36
N GLN A 116 -17.92 3.98 0.23
CA GLN A 116 -17.83 3.06 1.35
C GLN A 116 -16.46 3.13 2.05
N ILE A 117 -15.40 3.31 1.30
CA ILE A 117 -14.05 3.49 1.86
C ILE A 117 -13.97 4.79 2.66
N SER A 118 -14.53 5.89 2.14
CA SER A 118 -14.59 7.16 2.86
C SER A 118 -15.35 7.03 4.18
N GLU A 119 -16.47 6.30 4.17
CA GLU A 119 -17.26 6.02 5.38
C GLU A 119 -16.46 5.21 6.39
N LEU A 120 -15.73 4.21 5.94
CA LEU A 120 -14.91 3.35 6.79
C LEU A 120 -13.82 4.16 7.50
N LEU A 121 -13.14 5.04 6.76
CA LEU A 121 -12.10 5.91 7.32
C LEU A 121 -12.68 6.91 8.33
N ALA A 122 -13.84 7.49 8.03
CA ALA A 122 -14.51 8.42 8.95
C ALA A 122 -14.97 7.70 10.22
N LYS A 123 -15.46 6.48 10.10
CA LYS A 123 -15.88 5.65 11.24
C LYS A 123 -14.72 5.35 12.17
N GLU A 124 -13.52 5.05 11.63
CA GLU A 124 -12.34 4.79 12.44
C GLU A 124 -11.97 6.00 13.30
N LYS A 125 -12.06 7.19 12.75
CA LYS A 125 -11.81 8.43 13.47
C LYS A 125 -12.76 8.59 14.66
N GLN A 126 -14.05 8.27 14.47
CA GLN A 126 -15.06 8.32 15.52
C GLN A 126 -14.80 7.28 16.62
N ILE A 127 -14.46 6.05 16.22
CA ILE A 127 -14.15 4.97 17.14
C ILE A 127 -12.95 5.34 18.01
N ASN A 128 -11.90 5.90 17.42
CA ASN A 128 -10.70 6.32 18.14
C ASN A 128 -11.03 7.40 19.18
N ALA A 129 -11.83 8.39 18.79
CA ALA A 129 -12.25 9.45 19.71
C ALA A 129 -13.07 8.88 20.87
N GLN A 130 -13.97 7.92 20.60
CA GLN A 130 -14.79 7.29 21.62
C GLN A 130 -13.96 6.46 22.60
N MET A 131 -12.94 5.75 22.11
CA MET A 131 -12.02 5.01 22.98
C MET A 131 -11.34 5.92 24.00
N SER A 132 -10.95 7.12 23.60
CA SER A 132 -10.35 8.11 24.50
C SER A 132 -11.31 8.55 25.59
N LEU A 133 -12.58 8.79 25.25
CA LEU A 133 -13.62 9.16 26.22
C LEU A 133 -13.90 8.03 27.20
N ASP A 134 -14.05 6.81 26.72
CA ASP A 134 -14.31 5.63 27.53
C ASP A 134 -13.17 5.38 28.52
N SER A 135 -11.93 5.56 28.11
CA SER A 135 -10.76 5.44 28.95
C SER A 135 -10.78 6.45 30.10
N LYS A 136 -11.22 7.69 29.86
CA LYS A 136 -11.35 8.73 30.86
C LYS A 136 -12.47 8.41 31.85
N GLU A 137 -13.59 7.88 31.38
CA GLU A 137 -14.74 7.53 32.23
C GLU A 137 -14.46 6.35 33.14
N SER A 138 -13.62 5.40 32.69
CA SER A 138 -13.30 4.20 33.49
C SER A 138 -12.29 4.45 34.59
N LYS A 139 -11.80 5.65 34.71
CA LYS A 139 -10.95 6.08 35.83
C LYS A 139 -11.77 6.82 36.88
#